data_5acfdc6158ed93db671af2c70d7f75ab
#
_entry.id   5acfdc6158ed93db671af2c70d7f75ab
#
_cell.length_a   1.000
_cell.length_b   1.000
_cell.length_c   1.000
_cell.angle_alpha   90.00
_cell.angle_beta   90.00
_cell.angle_gamma   90.00
#
_symmetry.space_group_name_H-M   'P 1'
#
loop_
_entity.id
_entity.type
_entity.pdbx_description
1 polymer ?
#
loop_
_entity_poly.entity_id
_entity_poly.type
_entity_poly.pdbx_seq_one_letter_code
_entity_poly.pdbx_strand_id
1 'polypeptide(L)'
;MAAGIANNRTPNELVKLFLDGCKDIMSAALVVGLAGGIIVILKEGLVIDTILYNLAKGMEGLGQVATVGMMYVIQTLINLIIPSGSAKAALTMPIMAPFSDVIGLSRQATVMAFQFGDGFTNMITPTSGVLIGALGIARIPYDIWVKFFWKFILLLVIIGFVLLIPTATMQLNGF
;
A
#
# COMPACT_ATOMS: atom_id res chain seq x y z
N MET A 1 24.88 -7.28 14.87
CA MET A 1 25.93 -7.91 15.73
C MET A 1 27.07 -8.44 14.86
N ALA A 2 26.89 -9.42 13.96
CA ALA A 2 27.98 -9.99 13.14
C ALA A 2 28.82 -8.96 12.36
N ALA A 3 28.19 -8.01 11.67
CA ALA A 3 28.89 -6.95 10.94
C ALA A 3 29.71 -6.02 11.84
N GLY A 4 29.28 -5.79 13.07
CA GLY A 4 30.02 -4.99 14.03
C GLY A 4 31.26 -5.72 14.58
N ILE A 5 31.15 -7.02 14.81
CA ILE A 5 32.29 -7.87 15.20
C ILE A 5 33.30 -7.92 14.06
N ALA A 6 32.87 -8.10 12.82
CA ALA A 6 33.71 -8.08 11.63
C ALA A 6 34.44 -6.74 11.44
N ASN A 7 33.91 -5.64 11.98
CA ASN A 7 34.50 -4.29 11.92
C ASN A 7 35.28 -3.93 13.22
N ASN A 8 35.69 -4.93 14.03
CA ASN A 8 36.46 -4.77 15.27
C ASN A 8 35.87 -3.78 16.29
N ARG A 9 34.51 -3.72 16.37
CA ARG A 9 33.82 -2.87 17.36
C ARG A 9 33.76 -3.56 18.72
N THR A 10 33.95 -2.80 19.78
CA THR A 10 33.79 -3.30 21.13
C THR A 10 32.34 -3.62 21.48
N PRO A 11 32.02 -4.54 22.41
CA PRO A 11 30.65 -4.84 22.82
C PRO A 11 29.86 -3.59 23.25
N ASN A 12 30.49 -2.65 23.95
CA ASN A 12 29.86 -1.42 24.38
C ASN A 12 29.48 -0.50 23.20
N GLU A 13 30.37 -0.39 22.20
CA GLU A 13 30.07 0.34 20.97
C GLU A 13 28.92 -0.31 20.19
N LEU A 14 28.86 -1.65 20.13
CA LEU A 14 27.78 -2.36 19.47
C LEU A 14 26.41 -2.09 20.13
N VAL A 15 26.37 -2.09 21.47
CA VAL A 15 25.15 -1.74 22.23
C VAL A 15 24.75 -0.30 21.95
N LYS A 16 25.69 0.64 21.96
CA LYS A 16 25.39 2.04 21.66
C LYS A 16 24.85 2.22 20.25
N LEU A 17 25.49 1.65 19.24
CA LEU A 17 25.04 1.71 17.85
C LEU A 17 23.65 1.08 17.68
N PHE A 18 23.37 -0.01 18.38
CA PHE A 18 22.03 -0.64 18.38
C PHE A 18 20.96 0.29 18.96
N LEU A 19 21.24 0.90 20.12
CA LEU A 19 20.32 1.84 20.76
C LEU A 19 20.07 3.10 19.90
N ASP A 20 21.11 3.61 19.25
CA ASP A 20 20.97 4.75 18.36
C ASP A 20 20.13 4.37 17.13
N GLY A 21 20.33 3.20 16.52
CA GLY A 21 19.47 2.67 15.46
C GLY A 21 18.01 2.47 15.90
N CYS A 22 17.78 2.03 17.14
CA CYS A 22 16.41 1.94 17.69
C CYS A 22 15.75 3.32 17.81
N LYS A 23 16.49 4.35 18.22
CA LYS A 23 15.96 5.73 18.26
C LYS A 23 15.60 6.24 16.88
N ASP A 24 16.44 6.00 15.88
CA ASP A 24 16.18 6.45 14.50
C ASP A 24 14.90 5.84 13.91
N ILE A 25 14.59 4.58 14.26
CA ILE A 25 13.38 3.89 13.76
C ILE A 25 12.13 4.10 14.63
N MET A 26 12.25 4.72 15.78
CA MET A 26 11.15 4.89 16.76
C MET A 26 9.94 5.60 16.15
N SER A 27 10.16 6.65 15.37
CA SER A 27 9.08 7.39 14.71
C SER A 27 8.27 6.51 13.75
N ALA A 28 8.95 5.68 12.96
CA ALA A 28 8.30 4.72 12.08
C ALA A 28 7.50 3.68 12.86
N ALA A 29 8.04 3.14 13.95
CA ALA A 29 7.35 2.18 14.81
C ALA A 29 6.06 2.77 15.42
N LEU A 30 6.09 4.02 15.86
CA LEU A 30 4.92 4.72 16.37
C LEU A 30 3.85 4.94 15.30
N VAL A 31 4.25 5.38 14.10
CA VAL A 31 3.32 5.56 12.96
C VAL A 31 2.65 4.23 12.60
N VAL A 32 3.40 3.14 12.52
CA VAL A 32 2.85 1.79 12.24
C VAL A 32 1.88 1.36 13.33
N GLY A 33 2.22 1.58 14.61
CA GLY A 33 1.35 1.25 15.74
C GLY A 33 0.02 2.00 15.70
N LEU A 34 0.06 3.32 15.46
CA LEU A 34 -1.13 4.16 15.35
C LEU A 34 -1.99 3.77 14.14
N ALA A 35 -1.37 3.57 12.97
CA ALA A 35 -2.08 3.10 11.77
C ALA A 35 -2.74 1.74 12.01
N GLY A 36 -2.06 0.81 12.69
CA GLY A 36 -2.62 -0.48 13.08
C GLY A 36 -3.85 -0.34 13.98
N GLY A 37 -3.82 0.58 14.95
CA GLY A 37 -4.97 0.88 15.82
C GLY A 37 -6.17 1.39 15.03
N ILE A 38 -5.96 2.28 14.06
CA ILE A 38 -7.03 2.78 13.19
C ILE A 38 -7.66 1.63 12.40
N ILE A 39 -6.84 0.73 11.83
CA ILE A 39 -7.31 -0.43 11.07
C ILE A 39 -8.21 -1.33 11.92
N VAL A 40 -7.81 -1.60 13.18
CA VAL A 40 -8.61 -2.42 14.11
C VAL A 40 -9.99 -1.79 14.32
N ILE A 41 -10.05 -0.49 14.64
CA ILE A 41 -11.31 0.23 14.86
C ILE A 41 -12.21 0.18 13.62
N LEU A 42 -11.67 0.41 12.42
CA LEU A 42 -12.42 0.39 11.18
C LEU A 42 -12.93 -1.01 10.83
N LYS A 43 -12.16 -2.06 11.16
CA LYS A 43 -12.52 -3.45 10.95
C LYS A 43 -13.62 -3.90 11.93
N GLU A 44 -13.42 -3.69 13.23
CA GLU A 44 -14.39 -4.05 14.28
C GLU A 44 -15.73 -3.28 14.09
N GLY A 45 -15.65 -2.05 13.61
CA GLY A 45 -16.82 -1.24 13.27
C GLY A 45 -17.50 -1.60 11.94
N LEU A 46 -17.03 -2.61 11.20
CA LEU A 46 -17.53 -2.99 9.86
C LEU A 46 -17.57 -1.83 8.86
N VAL A 47 -16.79 -0.77 9.11
CA VAL A 47 -16.75 0.43 8.28
C VAL A 47 -16.14 0.11 6.93
N ILE A 48 -15.04 -0.66 6.91
CA ILE A 48 -14.34 -1.04 5.69
C ILE A 48 -15.24 -1.90 4.81
N ASP A 49 -15.89 -2.91 5.38
CA ASP A 49 -16.80 -3.80 4.65
C ASP A 49 -17.97 -3.02 4.01
N THR A 50 -18.53 -2.08 4.77
CA THR A 50 -19.61 -1.20 4.29
C THR A 50 -19.14 -0.32 3.12
N ILE A 51 -17.95 0.28 3.23
CA ILE A 51 -17.36 1.10 2.16
C ILE A 51 -17.13 0.25 0.90
N LEU A 52 -16.48 -0.91 1.04
CA LEU A 52 -16.16 -1.79 -0.08
C LEU A 52 -17.42 -2.32 -0.77
N TYR A 53 -18.43 -2.70 0.00
CA TYR A 53 -19.72 -3.16 -0.55
C TYR A 53 -20.40 -2.07 -1.37
N ASN A 54 -20.51 -0.85 -0.84
CA ASN A 54 -21.14 0.26 -1.56
C ASN A 54 -20.35 0.66 -2.81
N LEU A 55 -19.02 0.62 -2.75
CA LEU A 55 -18.15 0.88 -3.90
C LEU A 55 -18.31 -0.20 -4.98
N ALA A 56 -18.37 -1.48 -4.59
CA ALA A 56 -18.64 -2.59 -5.52
C ALA A 56 -20.00 -2.43 -6.20
N LYS A 57 -21.03 -2.12 -5.43
CA LYS A 57 -22.37 -1.86 -5.96
C LYS A 57 -22.41 -0.67 -6.92
N GLY A 58 -21.68 0.40 -6.64
CA GLY A 58 -21.56 1.56 -7.52
C GLY A 58 -20.81 1.29 -8.84
N MET A 59 -20.10 0.17 -8.94
CA MET A 59 -19.43 -0.28 -10.16
C MET A 59 -20.26 -1.20 -11.04
N GLU A 60 -21.42 -1.67 -10.56
CA GLU A 60 -22.35 -2.49 -11.34
C GLU A 60 -22.80 -1.73 -12.60
N GLY A 61 -22.73 -2.38 -13.76
CA GLY A 61 -23.13 -1.80 -15.04
C GLY A 61 -22.03 -0.96 -15.74
N LEU A 62 -20.87 -0.77 -15.13
CA LEU A 62 -19.74 -0.15 -15.81
C LEU A 62 -19.07 -1.14 -16.77
N GLY A 63 -18.49 -0.63 -17.87
CA GLY A 63 -17.67 -1.48 -18.76
C GLY A 63 -16.38 -1.93 -18.04
N GLN A 64 -15.80 -3.04 -18.49
CA GLN A 64 -14.65 -3.69 -17.85
C GLN A 64 -13.47 -2.74 -17.58
N VAL A 65 -13.13 -1.86 -18.53
CA VAL A 65 -12.03 -0.88 -18.38
C VAL A 65 -12.35 0.16 -17.30
N ALA A 66 -13.59 0.66 -17.26
CA ALA A 66 -14.01 1.62 -16.24
C ALA A 66 -14.03 0.97 -14.85
N THR A 67 -14.45 -0.28 -14.76
CA THR A 67 -14.49 -1.02 -13.50
C THR A 67 -13.09 -1.29 -12.96
N VAL A 68 -12.14 -1.76 -13.78
CA VAL A 68 -10.77 -1.97 -13.30
C VAL A 68 -10.09 -0.66 -12.91
N GLY A 69 -10.39 0.42 -13.64
CA GLY A 69 -9.92 1.77 -13.28
C GLY A 69 -10.48 2.23 -11.93
N MET A 70 -11.78 2.02 -11.69
CA MET A 70 -12.41 2.34 -10.42
C MET A 70 -11.85 1.48 -9.27
N MET A 71 -11.65 0.17 -9.49
CA MET A 71 -10.97 -0.70 -8.52
C MET A 71 -9.57 -0.17 -8.17
N TYR A 72 -8.81 0.27 -9.17
CA TYR A 72 -7.49 0.84 -8.97
C TYR A 72 -7.53 2.11 -8.11
N VAL A 73 -8.45 3.03 -8.39
CA VAL A 73 -8.65 4.25 -7.59
C VAL A 73 -9.03 3.89 -6.15
N ILE A 74 -9.96 2.95 -5.97
CA ILE A 74 -10.38 2.47 -4.65
C ILE A 74 -9.19 1.89 -3.87
N GLN A 75 -8.42 1.00 -4.51
CA GLN A 75 -7.25 0.39 -3.87
C GLN A 75 -6.17 1.43 -3.51
N THR A 76 -6.00 2.44 -4.35
CA THR A 76 -5.11 3.59 -4.11
C THR A 76 -5.56 4.39 -2.88
N LEU A 77 -6.85 4.71 -2.76
CA LEU A 77 -7.41 5.44 -1.62
C LEU A 77 -7.35 4.64 -0.32
N ILE A 78 -7.69 3.36 -0.37
CA ILE A 78 -7.60 2.47 0.81
C ILE A 78 -6.15 2.37 1.29
N ASN A 79 -5.19 2.40 0.39
CA ASN A 79 -3.77 2.33 0.76
C ASN A 79 -3.27 3.53 1.57
N LEU A 80 -3.92 4.69 1.45
CA LEU A 80 -3.61 5.84 2.29
C LEU A 80 -3.94 5.58 3.77
N ILE A 81 -4.93 4.72 4.03
CA ILE A 81 -5.39 4.35 5.38
C ILE A 81 -4.68 3.08 5.85
N ILE A 82 -4.56 2.08 4.96
CA ILE A 82 -3.99 0.75 5.25
C ILE A 82 -2.77 0.52 4.36
N PRO A 83 -1.58 1.01 4.74
CA PRO A 83 -0.36 0.91 3.93
C PRO A 83 0.31 -0.47 4.04
N SER A 84 -0.40 -1.47 4.51
CA SER A 84 0.07 -2.84 4.63
C SER A 84 -0.56 -3.71 3.56
N GLY A 85 0.23 -4.15 2.57
CA GLY A 85 -0.25 -4.98 1.46
C GLY A 85 -0.97 -6.24 1.92
N SER A 86 -0.42 -6.97 2.91
CA SER A 86 -1.05 -8.19 3.43
C SER A 86 -2.36 -7.91 4.18
N ALA A 87 -2.39 -6.91 5.05
CA ALA A 87 -3.61 -6.54 5.77
C ALA A 87 -4.69 -6.02 4.81
N LYS A 88 -4.30 -5.18 3.84
CA LYS A 88 -5.20 -4.67 2.81
C LYS A 88 -5.75 -5.80 1.94
N ALA A 89 -4.90 -6.77 1.51
CA ALA A 89 -5.36 -7.93 0.75
C ALA A 89 -6.38 -8.76 1.53
N ALA A 90 -6.11 -9.04 2.81
CA ALA A 90 -7.02 -9.80 3.65
C ALA A 90 -8.40 -9.13 3.83
N LEU A 91 -8.45 -7.80 3.76
CA LEU A 91 -9.69 -7.02 3.89
C LEU A 91 -10.42 -6.84 2.55
N THR A 92 -9.68 -6.56 1.47
CA THR A 92 -10.31 -6.17 0.20
C THR A 92 -10.56 -7.33 -0.74
N MET A 93 -9.69 -8.35 -0.79
CA MET A 93 -9.81 -9.45 -1.74
C MET A 93 -11.04 -10.34 -1.53
N PRO A 94 -11.50 -10.66 -0.31
CA PRO A 94 -12.73 -11.42 -0.11
C PRO A 94 -13.98 -10.79 -0.73
N ILE A 95 -13.98 -9.48 -0.96
CA ILE A 95 -15.06 -8.72 -1.59
C ILE A 95 -14.78 -8.50 -3.07
N MET A 96 -13.58 -8.05 -3.41
CA MET A 96 -13.24 -7.65 -4.78
C MET A 96 -13.08 -8.84 -5.74
N ALA A 97 -12.59 -10.00 -5.25
CA ALA A 97 -12.44 -11.16 -6.12
C ALA A 97 -13.79 -11.77 -6.54
N PRO A 98 -14.75 -12.08 -5.64
CA PRO A 98 -16.09 -12.49 -6.05
C PRO A 98 -16.82 -11.44 -6.90
N PHE A 99 -16.63 -10.16 -6.60
CA PHE A 99 -17.22 -9.09 -7.40
C PHE A 99 -16.68 -9.10 -8.84
N SER A 100 -15.37 -9.30 -9.03
CA SER A 100 -14.79 -9.39 -10.38
C SER A 100 -15.37 -10.55 -11.19
N ASP A 101 -15.65 -11.69 -10.54
CA ASP A 101 -16.30 -12.85 -11.19
C ASP A 101 -17.71 -12.49 -11.68
N VAL A 102 -18.50 -11.79 -10.86
CA VAL A 102 -19.88 -11.37 -11.19
C VAL A 102 -19.93 -10.47 -12.42
N ILE A 103 -18.97 -9.57 -12.57
CA ILE A 103 -18.92 -8.62 -13.70
C ILE A 103 -18.10 -9.13 -14.89
N GLY A 104 -17.60 -10.38 -14.84
CA GLY A 104 -16.83 -10.98 -15.91
C GLY A 104 -15.42 -10.37 -16.10
N LEU A 105 -14.86 -9.76 -15.06
CA LEU A 105 -13.49 -9.27 -15.04
C LEU A 105 -12.53 -10.35 -14.52
N SER A 106 -11.36 -10.47 -15.12
CA SER A 106 -10.37 -11.46 -14.64
C SER A 106 -9.90 -11.12 -13.21
N ARG A 107 -9.75 -12.16 -12.38
CA ARG A 107 -9.18 -11.98 -11.03
C ARG A 107 -7.77 -11.40 -11.07
N GLN A 108 -7.00 -11.69 -12.12
CA GLN A 108 -5.66 -11.10 -12.34
C GLN A 108 -5.72 -9.59 -12.51
N ALA A 109 -6.71 -9.07 -13.26
CA ALA A 109 -6.89 -7.62 -13.40
C ALA A 109 -7.17 -6.96 -12.03
N THR A 110 -7.97 -7.62 -11.20
CA THR A 110 -8.25 -7.17 -9.82
C THR A 110 -6.98 -7.15 -8.97
N VAL A 111 -6.17 -8.21 -9.03
CA VAL A 111 -4.89 -8.29 -8.32
C VAL A 111 -3.90 -7.23 -8.83
N MET A 112 -3.85 -6.97 -10.14
CA MET A 112 -2.98 -5.93 -10.71
C MET A 112 -3.43 -4.53 -10.27
N ALA A 113 -4.74 -4.25 -10.25
CA ALA A 113 -5.28 -2.99 -9.73
C ALA A 113 -4.92 -2.79 -8.24
N PHE A 114 -5.00 -3.85 -7.44
CA PHE A 114 -4.56 -3.87 -6.06
C PHE A 114 -3.06 -3.56 -5.93
N GLN A 115 -2.22 -4.27 -6.68
CA GLN A 115 -0.76 -4.15 -6.59
C GLN A 115 -0.25 -2.77 -7.02
N PHE A 116 -0.79 -2.21 -8.08
CA PHE A 116 -0.40 -0.87 -8.52
C PHE A 116 -0.88 0.19 -7.53
N GLY A 117 -2.10 0.06 -6.99
CA GLY A 117 -2.59 0.95 -5.95
C GLY A 117 -1.77 0.89 -4.67
N ASP A 118 -1.28 -0.30 -4.29
CA ASP A 118 -0.42 -0.51 -3.14
C ASP A 118 0.99 0.04 -3.36
N GLY A 119 1.65 -0.45 -4.42
CA GLY A 119 3.07 -0.18 -4.65
C GLY A 119 3.38 1.30 -4.87
N PHE A 120 2.57 1.99 -5.67
CA PHE A 120 2.86 3.39 -6.01
C PHE A 120 2.57 4.34 -4.85
N THR A 121 1.48 4.14 -4.14
CA THR A 121 1.11 5.04 -3.04
C THR A 121 1.94 4.83 -1.78
N ASN A 122 2.48 3.64 -1.53
CA ASN A 122 3.40 3.40 -0.41
C ASN A 122 4.68 4.24 -0.48
N MET A 123 5.06 4.74 -1.67
CA MET A 123 6.21 5.62 -1.85
C MET A 123 5.96 7.07 -1.38
N ILE A 124 4.71 7.45 -1.08
CA ILE A 124 4.36 8.81 -0.66
C ILE A 124 3.45 8.85 0.57
N THR A 125 2.86 7.71 0.96
CA THR A 125 1.90 7.65 2.06
C THR A 125 2.59 7.89 3.41
N PRO A 126 2.12 8.86 4.23
CA PRO A 126 2.73 9.17 5.53
C PRO A 126 2.56 8.06 6.57
N THR A 127 1.60 7.18 6.38
CA THR A 127 1.35 6.02 7.24
C THR A 127 2.25 4.83 6.92
N SER A 128 3.04 4.90 5.83
CA SER A 128 4.01 3.87 5.46
C SER A 128 5.23 3.91 6.38
N GLY A 129 5.34 2.93 7.28
CA GLY A 129 6.46 2.82 8.21
C GLY A 129 7.81 2.65 7.50
N VAL A 130 7.82 1.99 6.34
CA VAL A 130 9.04 1.84 5.52
C VAL A 130 9.50 3.19 4.99
N LEU A 131 8.58 4.00 4.45
CA LEU A 131 8.91 5.33 3.95
C LEU A 131 9.40 6.24 5.07
N ILE A 132 8.65 6.34 6.17
CA ILE A 132 9.01 7.20 7.30
C ILE A 132 10.33 6.76 7.93
N GLY A 133 10.57 5.45 8.05
CA GLY A 133 11.85 4.92 8.54
C GLY A 133 13.02 5.27 7.63
N ALA A 134 12.87 5.10 6.32
CA ALA A 134 13.91 5.43 5.35
C ALA A 134 14.22 6.94 5.33
N LEU A 135 13.19 7.79 5.35
CA LEU A 135 13.36 9.25 5.40
C LEU A 135 14.01 9.70 6.72
N GLY A 136 13.64 9.07 7.85
CA GLY A 136 14.23 9.34 9.15
C GLY A 136 15.74 9.03 9.16
N ILE A 137 16.14 7.88 8.66
CA ILE A 137 17.55 7.48 8.55
C ILE A 137 18.32 8.42 7.61
N ALA A 138 17.71 8.77 6.47
CA ALA A 138 18.29 9.69 5.50
C ALA A 138 18.27 11.16 5.94
N ARG A 139 17.57 11.48 7.04
CA ARG A 139 17.34 12.83 7.56
C ARG A 139 16.71 13.77 6.53
N ILE A 140 15.78 13.22 5.71
CA ILE A 140 15.03 13.98 4.72
C ILE A 140 13.66 14.31 5.31
N PRO A 141 13.26 15.60 5.41
CA PRO A 141 11.93 16.00 5.82
C PRO A 141 10.87 15.46 4.86
N TYR A 142 9.76 14.95 5.40
CA TYR A 142 8.69 14.35 4.62
C TYR A 142 8.07 15.32 3.60
N ASP A 143 7.91 16.59 3.96
CA ASP A 143 7.36 17.62 3.06
C ASP A 143 8.26 17.89 1.84
N ILE A 144 9.58 17.83 2.01
CA ILE A 144 10.55 17.95 0.92
C ILE A 144 10.45 16.74 -0.01
N TRP A 145 10.34 15.52 0.58
CA TRP A 145 10.16 14.30 -0.19
C TRP A 145 8.88 14.35 -1.04
N VAL A 146 7.75 14.72 -0.45
CA VAL A 146 6.47 14.81 -1.16
C VAL A 146 6.54 15.83 -2.28
N LYS A 147 7.07 17.04 -2.04
CA LYS A 147 7.23 18.09 -3.07
C LYS A 147 8.09 17.64 -4.25
N PHE A 148 9.11 16.82 -3.98
CA PHE A 148 9.97 16.28 -5.03
C PHE A 148 9.28 15.15 -5.81
N PHE A 149 8.61 14.24 -5.11
CA PHE A 149 8.23 12.95 -5.65
C PHE A 149 6.81 12.86 -6.21
N TRP A 150 5.90 13.81 -5.88
CA TRP A 150 4.48 13.73 -6.25
C TRP A 150 4.24 13.66 -7.76
N LYS A 151 5.04 14.37 -8.57
CA LYS A 151 4.93 14.34 -10.04
C LYS A 151 5.25 12.97 -10.60
N PHE A 152 6.27 12.32 -10.01
CA PHE A 152 6.66 10.97 -10.40
C PHE A 152 5.58 9.95 -10.01
N ILE A 153 4.99 10.09 -8.83
CA ILE A 153 3.85 9.25 -8.42
C ILE A 153 2.66 9.44 -9.36
N LEU A 154 2.32 10.66 -9.73
CA LEU A 154 1.25 10.93 -10.67
C LEU A 154 1.51 10.25 -12.02
N LEU A 155 2.75 10.32 -12.53
CA LEU A 155 3.16 9.62 -13.74
C LEU A 155 2.98 8.10 -13.59
N LEU A 156 3.44 7.51 -12.48
CA LEU A 156 3.30 6.08 -12.22
C LEU A 156 1.83 5.65 -12.12
N VAL A 157 0.97 6.46 -11.50
CA VAL A 157 -0.47 6.20 -11.40
C VAL A 157 -1.10 6.18 -12.79
N ILE A 158 -0.74 7.12 -13.66
CA ILE A 158 -1.22 7.15 -15.04
C ILE A 158 -0.72 5.94 -15.83
N ILE A 159 0.57 5.63 -15.75
CA ILE A 159 1.16 4.45 -16.40
C ILE A 159 0.49 3.17 -15.89
N GLY A 160 0.29 3.05 -14.57
CA GLY A 160 -0.41 1.91 -13.97
C GLY A 160 -1.82 1.74 -14.53
N PHE A 161 -2.57 2.83 -14.67
CA PHE A 161 -3.89 2.79 -15.29
C PHE A 161 -3.84 2.31 -16.75
N VAL A 162 -2.91 2.84 -17.55
CA VAL A 162 -2.73 2.41 -18.94
C VAL A 162 -2.36 0.93 -19.03
N LEU A 163 -1.51 0.43 -18.14
CA LEU A 163 -1.12 -0.99 -18.08
C LEU A 163 -2.26 -1.90 -17.60
N LEU A 164 -3.27 -1.37 -16.90
CA LEU A 164 -4.45 -2.13 -16.52
C LEU A 164 -5.45 -2.34 -17.66
N ILE A 165 -5.46 -1.49 -18.70
CA ILE A 165 -6.39 -1.60 -19.82
C ILE A 165 -6.28 -2.97 -20.51
N PRO A 166 -5.09 -3.45 -20.91
CA PRO A 166 -4.95 -4.78 -21.51
C PRO A 166 -5.43 -5.90 -20.58
N THR A 167 -5.19 -5.79 -19.26
CA THR A 167 -5.61 -6.83 -18.30
C THR A 167 -7.11 -6.94 -18.14
N ALA A 168 -7.85 -5.86 -18.43
CA ALA A 168 -9.30 -5.84 -18.41
C ALA A 168 -9.92 -6.45 -19.67
N THR A 169 -9.24 -6.32 -20.83
CA THR A 169 -9.77 -6.72 -22.13
C THR A 169 -9.27 -8.10 -22.60
N MET A 170 -8.13 -8.55 -22.10
CA MET A 170 -7.54 -9.85 -22.42
C MET A 170 -7.89 -10.86 -21.34
N GLN A 171 -8.32 -12.06 -21.76
CA GLN A 171 -8.41 -13.19 -20.82
C GLN A 171 -7.01 -13.65 -20.46
N LEU A 172 -6.55 -13.22 -19.29
CA LEU A 172 -5.28 -13.69 -18.74
C LEU A 172 -5.50 -15.10 -18.17
N ASN A 173 -5.20 -16.11 -18.96
CA ASN A 173 -5.25 -17.51 -18.56
C ASN A 173 -4.01 -17.82 -17.69
N GLY A 174 -4.13 -17.64 -16.41
CA GLY A 174 -3.11 -18.01 -15.43
C GLY A 174 -3.77 -18.39 -14.13
N PHE A 175 -3.80 -19.68 -13.87
CA PHE A 175 -4.40 -20.41 -12.71
C PHE A 175 -5.92 -20.46 -12.70
#